data_92ec1b7fcee5acf3811deaa922cbffd8
#
_entry.id   92ec1b7fcee5acf3811deaa922cbffd8
#
_cell.length_a   1.000
_cell.length_b   1.000
_cell.length_c   1.000
_cell.angle_alpha   90.00
_cell.angle_beta   90.00
_cell.angle_gamma   90.00
#
_symmetry.space_group_name_H-M   'P 1'
#
loop_
_entity.id
_entity.type
_entity.pdbx_description
1 polymer ?
#
loop_
_entity_poly.entity_id
_entity_poly.type
_entity_poly.pdbx_seq_one_letter_code
_entity_poly.pdbx_strand_id
1 'polypeptide(L)'
;MAIVVLVSGRGSNMRALVEAGLPVSGVISNVADAQGLEFARSRGIATRVVEHKRFPSREAFDAALEREIEALSPRLVALAGFMRVLGAGFVQRYAQRLLNIHPALLPAFPGLDTHARALAAGVKLHGCTVHFVTPEVDVGPIVIQAALRVRPADTAQTLAARVLEQEHVVYPRAARWFLDGRLVVQNGVVTVKGNDAQLLVSAE
;
A
#
# COMPACT_ATOMS: atom_id res chain seq x y z
N MET A 1 6.83 10.98 14.78
CA MET A 1 5.77 10.14 14.13
C MET A 1 6.38 9.62 12.84
N ALA A 2 6.58 8.31 12.70
CA ALA A 2 7.37 7.79 11.58
C ALA A 2 6.60 6.73 10.80
N ILE A 3 6.85 6.66 9.49
CA ILE A 3 6.35 5.62 8.58
C ILE A 3 7.54 4.78 8.13
N VAL A 4 7.41 3.46 8.17
CA VAL A 4 8.29 2.55 7.44
C VAL A 4 7.53 2.04 6.22
N VAL A 5 8.16 2.09 5.05
CA VAL A 5 7.56 1.66 3.80
C VAL A 5 8.21 0.37 3.31
N LEU A 6 7.40 -0.63 2.99
CA LEU A 6 7.85 -1.89 2.42
C LEU A 6 7.64 -1.88 0.90
N VAL A 7 8.69 -2.21 0.13
CA VAL A 7 8.67 -2.19 -1.33
C VAL A 7 9.30 -3.48 -1.90
N SER A 8 8.94 -3.86 -3.14
CA SER A 8 9.62 -4.94 -3.86
C SER A 8 10.20 -4.51 -5.23
N GLY A 9 9.96 -3.28 -5.67
CA GLY A 9 10.36 -2.85 -7.02
C GLY A 9 10.53 -1.35 -7.17
N ARG A 10 9.87 -0.74 -8.15
CA ARG A 10 10.02 0.67 -8.52
C ARG A 10 9.78 1.68 -7.40
N GLY A 11 8.86 1.37 -6.47
CA GLY A 11 8.59 2.23 -5.31
C GLY A 11 7.84 3.52 -5.64
N SER A 12 7.02 3.57 -6.69
CA SER A 12 6.27 4.78 -7.09
C SER A 12 5.36 5.29 -5.99
N ASN A 13 4.62 4.42 -5.32
CA ASN A 13 3.77 4.77 -4.18
C ASN A 13 4.59 5.24 -2.96
N MET A 14 5.75 4.62 -2.70
CA MET A 14 6.67 5.10 -1.66
C MET A 14 7.17 6.50 -1.99
N ARG A 15 7.53 6.77 -3.26
CA ARG A 15 7.90 8.10 -3.72
C ARG A 15 6.78 9.11 -3.48
N ALA A 16 5.54 8.78 -3.80
CA ALA A 16 4.38 9.65 -3.56
C ALA A 16 4.21 9.98 -2.07
N LEU A 17 4.41 9.02 -1.16
CA LEU A 17 4.40 9.28 0.29
C LEU A 17 5.48 10.29 0.70
N VAL A 18 6.71 10.13 0.20
CA VAL A 18 7.84 11.03 0.51
C VAL A 18 7.60 12.43 -0.07
N GLU A 19 7.17 12.53 -1.32
CA GLU A 19 6.94 13.81 -2.01
C GLU A 19 5.74 14.58 -1.43
N ALA A 20 4.79 13.88 -0.81
CA ALA A 20 3.72 14.49 -0.02
C ALA A 20 4.16 15.01 1.36
N GLY A 21 5.46 14.94 1.68
CA GLY A 21 6.02 15.44 2.93
C GLY A 21 5.68 14.59 4.16
N LEU A 22 5.36 13.30 3.96
CA LEU A 22 5.11 12.40 5.08
C LEU A 22 6.44 11.95 5.73
N PRO A 23 6.47 11.74 7.05
CA PRO A 23 7.70 11.43 7.80
C PRO A 23 8.12 9.96 7.60
N VAL A 24 8.62 9.63 6.41
CA VAL A 24 9.17 8.31 6.10
C VAL A 24 10.54 8.16 6.74
N SER A 25 10.66 7.34 7.78
CA SER A 25 11.91 7.10 8.50
C SER A 25 12.74 5.98 7.90
N GLY A 26 12.14 5.10 7.12
CA GLY A 26 12.86 4.02 6.48
C GLY A 26 12.07 3.33 5.38
N VAL A 27 12.83 2.75 4.45
CA VAL A 27 12.32 1.93 3.35
C VAL A 27 12.99 0.57 3.41
N ILE A 28 12.19 -0.49 3.46
CA ILE A 28 12.69 -1.85 3.52
C ILE A 28 12.24 -2.60 2.26
N SER A 29 13.16 -3.31 1.63
CA SER A 29 12.85 -4.13 0.46
C SER A 29 13.21 -5.60 0.69
N ASN A 30 12.42 -6.51 0.11
CA ASN A 30 12.75 -7.92 0.02
C ASN A 30 13.55 -8.28 -1.26
N VAL A 31 13.94 -7.24 -2.03
CA VAL A 31 14.71 -7.33 -3.27
C VAL A 31 15.86 -6.33 -3.18
N ALA A 32 17.10 -6.80 -3.32
CA ALA A 32 18.30 -5.99 -3.06
C ALA A 32 18.48 -4.83 -4.06
N ASP A 33 18.11 -5.04 -5.30
CA ASP A 33 18.22 -4.10 -6.43
C ASP A 33 16.90 -3.36 -6.74
N ALA A 34 15.98 -3.30 -5.78
CA ALA A 34 14.75 -2.54 -5.93
C ALA A 34 15.04 -1.04 -6.14
N GLN A 35 14.57 -0.49 -7.27
CA GLN A 35 14.76 0.92 -7.64
C GLN A 35 14.26 1.91 -6.56
N GLY A 36 13.23 1.52 -5.80
CA GLY A 36 12.72 2.31 -4.69
C GLY A 36 13.79 2.59 -3.61
N LEU A 37 14.76 1.70 -3.41
CA LEU A 37 15.85 1.91 -2.47
C LEU A 37 16.81 3.02 -2.92
N GLU A 38 17.09 3.15 -4.20
CA GLU A 38 17.92 4.23 -4.73
C GLU A 38 17.28 5.61 -4.48
N PHE A 39 15.99 5.73 -4.79
CA PHE A 39 15.26 6.95 -4.49
C PHE A 39 15.29 7.30 -3.00
N ALA A 40 15.04 6.32 -2.13
CA ALA A 40 15.07 6.55 -0.68
C ALA A 40 16.45 7.04 -0.21
N ARG A 41 17.54 6.41 -0.69
CA ARG A 41 18.92 6.85 -0.39
C ARG A 41 19.20 8.28 -0.86
N SER A 42 18.76 8.64 -2.07
CA SER A 42 18.94 10.00 -2.62
C SER A 42 18.21 11.07 -1.81
N ARG A 43 17.23 10.68 -0.99
CA ARG A 43 16.48 11.56 -0.08
C ARG A 43 16.98 11.48 1.37
N GLY A 44 18.08 10.78 1.63
CA GLY A 44 18.63 10.59 2.98
C GLY A 44 17.78 9.69 3.89
N ILE A 45 16.85 8.91 3.31
CA ILE A 45 15.98 7.99 4.07
C ILE A 45 16.75 6.69 4.31
N ALA A 46 16.69 6.18 5.54
CA ALA A 46 17.31 4.90 5.88
C ALA A 46 16.74 3.76 5.03
N THR A 47 17.62 2.90 4.50
CA THR A 47 17.22 1.74 3.70
C THR A 47 17.69 0.45 4.33
N ARG A 48 16.88 -0.61 4.21
CA ARG A 48 17.22 -1.97 4.63
C ARG A 48 16.83 -2.96 3.53
N VAL A 49 17.51 -4.09 3.51
CA VAL A 49 17.22 -5.21 2.60
C VAL A 49 17.05 -6.47 3.43
N VAL A 50 15.89 -7.11 3.30
CA VAL A 50 15.59 -8.40 3.92
C VAL A 50 15.19 -9.35 2.80
N GLU A 51 16.17 -10.02 2.21
CA GLU A 51 15.95 -10.90 1.05
C GLU A 51 15.22 -12.18 1.46
N HIS A 52 13.96 -12.29 1.09
CA HIS A 52 13.10 -13.43 1.46
C HIS A 52 13.68 -14.80 1.05
N LYS A 53 14.46 -14.86 -0.03
CA LYS A 53 15.10 -16.08 -0.51
C LYS A 53 16.21 -16.63 0.40
N ARG A 54 16.69 -15.82 1.35
CA ARG A 54 17.74 -16.21 2.31
C ARG A 54 17.19 -16.88 3.58
N PHE A 55 15.88 -16.99 3.68
CA PHE A 55 15.23 -17.55 4.86
C PHE A 55 14.60 -18.91 4.56
N PRO A 56 14.68 -19.88 5.49
CA PRO A 56 14.16 -21.23 5.28
C PRO A 56 12.65 -21.30 5.31
N SER A 57 11.98 -20.30 5.90
CA SER A 57 10.51 -20.24 6.00
C SER A 57 10.00 -18.80 5.96
N ARG A 58 8.68 -18.66 5.80
CA ARG A 58 7.99 -17.36 5.87
C ARG A 58 8.14 -16.76 7.26
N GLU A 59 7.98 -17.56 8.29
CA GLU A 59 8.05 -17.12 9.70
C GLU A 59 9.44 -16.56 10.03
N ALA A 60 10.51 -17.21 9.54
CA ALA A 60 11.88 -16.74 9.71
C ALA A 60 12.12 -15.41 8.98
N PHE A 61 11.56 -15.25 7.78
CA PHE A 61 11.59 -13.99 7.03
C PHE A 61 10.82 -12.90 7.76
N ASP A 62 9.58 -13.19 8.18
CA ASP A 62 8.71 -12.23 8.88
C ASP A 62 9.38 -11.75 10.18
N ALA A 63 9.97 -12.64 10.97
CA ALA A 63 10.71 -12.30 12.18
C ALA A 63 11.93 -11.40 11.90
N ALA A 64 12.63 -11.62 10.80
CA ALA A 64 13.73 -10.75 10.37
C ALA A 64 13.22 -9.37 9.93
N LEU A 65 12.13 -9.34 9.17
CA LEU A 65 11.49 -8.10 8.71
C LEU A 65 10.98 -7.28 9.90
N GLU A 66 10.35 -7.92 10.90
CA GLU A 66 9.91 -7.28 12.14
C GLU A 66 11.07 -6.58 12.86
N ARG A 67 12.20 -7.23 13.03
CA ARG A 67 13.38 -6.65 13.69
C ARG A 67 13.84 -5.36 13.00
N GLU A 68 13.89 -5.37 11.67
CA GLU A 68 14.29 -4.19 10.91
C GLU A 68 13.25 -3.05 10.98
N ILE A 69 11.96 -3.38 11.04
CA ILE A 69 10.88 -2.42 11.22
C ILE A 69 10.94 -1.80 12.62
N GLU A 70 11.03 -2.63 13.67
CA GLU A 70 11.04 -2.16 15.06
C GLU A 70 12.27 -1.29 15.37
N ALA A 71 13.42 -1.57 14.75
CA ALA A 71 14.60 -0.72 14.86
C ALA A 71 14.39 0.73 14.37
N LEU A 72 13.37 0.94 13.54
CA LEU A 72 12.96 2.25 13.02
C LEU A 72 11.77 2.86 13.78
N SER A 73 11.20 2.13 14.75
CA SER A 73 10.11 2.53 15.65
C SER A 73 8.95 3.27 14.94
N PRO A 74 8.31 2.69 13.90
CA PRO A 74 7.26 3.38 13.17
C PRO A 74 5.92 3.36 13.91
N ARG A 75 5.12 4.39 13.68
CA ARG A 75 3.68 4.37 14.00
C ARG A 75 2.86 3.65 12.93
N LEU A 76 3.31 3.71 11.68
CA LEU A 76 2.65 3.13 10.51
C LEU A 76 3.65 2.32 9.69
N VAL A 77 3.25 1.14 9.29
CA VAL A 77 3.92 0.37 8.23
C VAL A 77 3.06 0.45 6.97
N ALA A 78 3.65 0.85 5.86
CA ALA A 78 2.96 1.05 4.58
C ALA A 78 3.48 0.06 3.53
N LEU A 79 2.61 -0.79 2.99
CA LEU A 79 2.93 -1.69 1.89
C LEU A 79 2.76 -0.94 0.56
N ALA A 80 3.83 -0.68 -0.15
CA ALA A 80 3.84 0.07 -1.41
C ALA A 80 4.37 -0.79 -2.56
N GLY A 81 3.57 -1.73 -3.02
CA GLY A 81 3.98 -2.73 -4.00
C GLY A 81 4.92 -3.77 -3.40
N PHE A 82 4.62 -4.23 -2.19
CA PHE A 82 5.35 -5.30 -1.52
C PHE A 82 4.78 -6.66 -1.92
N MET A 83 5.54 -7.40 -2.73
CA MET A 83 5.08 -8.63 -3.40
C MET A 83 5.28 -9.90 -2.54
N ARG A 84 5.03 -9.81 -1.23
CA ARG A 84 5.10 -10.95 -0.31
C ARG A 84 3.84 -11.02 0.55
N VAL A 85 3.30 -12.22 0.67
CA VAL A 85 2.23 -12.49 1.63
C VAL A 85 2.88 -12.65 3.00
N LEU A 86 2.50 -11.78 3.93
CA LEU A 86 2.96 -11.78 5.31
C LEU A 86 2.15 -12.79 6.14
N GLY A 87 2.78 -13.42 7.11
CA GLY A 87 2.13 -14.38 7.99
C GLY A 87 1.14 -13.72 8.96
N ALA A 88 0.18 -14.51 9.45
CA ALA A 88 -0.87 -14.01 10.34
C ALA A 88 -0.30 -13.38 11.63
N GLY A 89 0.78 -13.95 12.20
CA GLY A 89 1.45 -13.41 13.38
C GLY A 89 2.01 -12.00 13.14
N PHE A 90 2.69 -11.80 11.98
CA PHE A 90 3.18 -10.50 11.57
C PHE A 90 2.02 -9.49 11.42
N VAL A 91 0.96 -9.86 10.71
CA VAL A 91 -0.19 -8.99 10.48
C VAL A 91 -0.88 -8.62 11.79
N GLN A 92 -1.05 -9.57 12.71
CA GLN A 92 -1.63 -9.32 14.04
C GLN A 92 -0.78 -8.35 14.87
N ARG A 93 0.56 -8.48 14.82
CA ARG A 93 1.48 -7.55 15.52
C ARG A 93 1.31 -6.10 15.05
N TYR A 94 1.04 -5.90 13.76
CA TYR A 94 0.82 -4.58 13.17
C TYR A 94 -0.67 -4.27 12.93
N ALA A 95 -1.58 -4.95 13.64
CA ALA A 95 -3.02 -4.72 13.50
C ALA A 95 -3.37 -3.23 13.65
N GLN A 96 -4.20 -2.73 12.74
CA GLN A 96 -4.62 -1.32 12.64
C GLN A 96 -3.48 -0.30 12.46
N ARG A 97 -2.26 -0.73 12.14
CA ARG A 97 -1.12 0.14 11.79
C ARG A 97 -0.32 -0.39 10.60
N LEU A 98 -0.94 -1.27 9.80
CA LEU A 98 -0.41 -1.79 8.55
C LEU A 98 -1.38 -1.44 7.43
N LEU A 99 -0.99 -0.54 6.53
CA LEU A 99 -1.78 -0.14 5.36
C LEU A 99 -1.22 -0.74 4.08
N ASN A 100 -2.11 -1.10 3.17
CA ASN A 100 -1.77 -1.49 1.81
C ASN A 100 -2.51 -0.63 0.79
N ILE A 101 -1.91 -0.40 -0.37
CA ILE A 101 -2.55 0.12 -1.57
C ILE A 101 -2.74 -1.02 -2.57
N HIS A 102 -3.98 -1.26 -2.97
CA HIS A 102 -4.35 -2.32 -3.90
C HIS A 102 -4.95 -1.72 -5.18
N PRO A 103 -4.49 -2.12 -6.38
CA PRO A 103 -4.89 -1.50 -7.64
C PRO A 103 -6.21 -2.06 -8.18
N ALA A 104 -7.25 -2.08 -7.33
CA ALA A 104 -8.64 -2.38 -7.68
C ALA A 104 -9.61 -1.76 -6.68
N LEU A 105 -10.89 -1.70 -7.05
CA LEU A 105 -11.98 -1.32 -6.15
C LEU A 105 -12.42 -2.54 -5.31
N LEU A 106 -11.74 -2.79 -4.22
CA LEU A 106 -12.11 -3.88 -3.31
C LEU A 106 -13.57 -3.76 -2.85
N PRO A 107 -14.28 -4.89 -2.70
CA PRO A 107 -13.82 -6.28 -2.72
C PRO A 107 -13.66 -6.89 -4.12
N ALA A 108 -13.85 -6.12 -5.22
CA ALA A 108 -13.64 -6.63 -6.56
C ALA A 108 -12.15 -6.81 -6.88
N PHE A 109 -11.81 -7.89 -7.58
CA PHE A 109 -10.47 -8.18 -8.09
C PHE A 109 -9.36 -8.21 -7.02
N PRO A 110 -9.49 -8.98 -5.92
CA PRO A 110 -8.38 -9.19 -4.99
C PRO A 110 -7.23 -9.94 -5.67
N GLY A 111 -6.00 -9.84 -5.14
CA GLY A 111 -4.81 -10.51 -5.66
C GLY A 111 -4.20 -9.83 -6.88
N LEU A 112 -3.59 -10.60 -7.76
CA LEU A 112 -2.79 -10.12 -8.87
C LEU A 112 -3.62 -9.84 -10.15
N ASP A 113 -2.98 -9.21 -11.15
CA ASP A 113 -3.48 -8.97 -12.50
C ASP A 113 -4.82 -8.22 -12.57
N THR A 114 -5.06 -7.33 -11.61
CA THR A 114 -6.34 -6.65 -11.41
C THR A 114 -6.83 -5.91 -12.65
N HIS A 115 -5.95 -5.20 -13.36
CA HIS A 115 -6.32 -4.42 -14.54
C HIS A 115 -6.74 -5.31 -15.72
N ALA A 116 -6.00 -6.40 -15.98
CA ALA A 116 -6.37 -7.36 -17.02
C ALA A 116 -7.70 -8.05 -16.70
N ARG A 117 -7.90 -8.44 -15.43
CA ARG A 117 -9.13 -9.06 -14.96
C ARG A 117 -10.31 -8.11 -15.04
N ALA A 118 -10.14 -6.84 -14.71
CA ALA A 118 -11.17 -5.82 -14.80
C ALA A 118 -11.60 -5.60 -16.26
N LEU A 119 -10.66 -5.52 -17.19
CA LEU A 119 -10.94 -5.41 -18.61
C LEU A 119 -11.66 -6.64 -19.14
N ALA A 120 -11.19 -7.84 -18.79
CA ALA A 120 -11.82 -9.11 -19.20
C ALA A 120 -13.25 -9.25 -18.67
N ALA A 121 -13.51 -8.75 -17.45
CA ALA A 121 -14.85 -8.73 -16.86
C ALA A 121 -15.77 -7.65 -17.45
N GLY A 122 -15.25 -6.75 -18.30
CA GLY A 122 -16.03 -5.70 -18.96
C GLY A 122 -16.61 -4.65 -18.01
N VAL A 123 -16.01 -4.45 -16.81
CA VAL A 123 -16.47 -3.43 -15.86
C VAL A 123 -16.32 -2.04 -16.43
N LYS A 124 -17.16 -1.10 -16.00
CA LYS A 124 -17.15 0.30 -16.48
C LYS A 124 -16.41 1.23 -15.52
N LEU A 125 -16.20 0.77 -14.29
CA LEU A 125 -15.41 1.47 -13.27
C LEU A 125 -14.31 0.54 -12.77
N HIS A 126 -13.13 1.11 -12.57
CA HIS A 126 -11.99 0.48 -11.93
C HIS A 126 -11.28 1.51 -11.05
N GLY A 127 -10.22 1.14 -10.33
CA GLY A 127 -9.52 2.10 -9.48
C GLY A 127 -8.57 1.46 -8.50
N CYS A 128 -8.44 2.07 -7.33
CA CYS A 128 -7.57 1.59 -6.27
C CYS A 128 -8.22 1.72 -4.90
N THR A 129 -7.70 0.98 -3.94
CA THR A 129 -8.17 0.93 -2.56
C THR A 129 -6.99 0.99 -1.60
N VAL A 130 -7.03 1.91 -0.64
CA VAL A 130 -6.19 1.84 0.56
C VAL A 130 -6.99 1.15 1.65
N HIS A 131 -6.42 0.13 2.26
CA HIS A 131 -7.07 -0.65 3.32
C HIS A 131 -6.09 -1.04 4.42
N PHE A 132 -6.59 -1.32 5.61
CA PHE A 132 -5.81 -2.01 6.63
C PHE A 132 -5.58 -3.46 6.22
N VAL A 133 -4.38 -3.97 6.48
CA VAL A 133 -4.05 -5.36 6.16
C VAL A 133 -4.58 -6.27 7.26
N THR A 134 -5.21 -7.36 6.84
CA THR A 134 -5.66 -8.48 7.68
C THR A 134 -4.97 -9.77 7.23
N PRO A 135 -5.03 -10.87 8.00
CA PRO A 135 -4.45 -12.16 7.59
C PRO A 135 -4.98 -12.68 6.26
N GLU A 136 -6.23 -12.36 5.92
CA GLU A 136 -6.78 -12.65 4.61
C GLU A 136 -6.37 -11.58 3.60
N VAL A 137 -5.94 -12.02 2.41
CA VAL A 137 -5.39 -11.13 1.38
C VAL A 137 -6.49 -10.22 0.82
N ASP A 138 -6.24 -8.91 0.85
CA ASP A 138 -7.09 -7.86 0.28
C ASP A 138 -8.54 -7.81 0.81
N VAL A 139 -8.78 -8.26 2.05
CA VAL A 139 -10.11 -8.30 2.70
C VAL A 139 -10.27 -7.28 3.83
N GLY A 140 -9.19 -6.64 4.25
CA GLY A 140 -9.19 -5.75 5.42
C GLY A 140 -10.01 -4.45 5.24
N PRO A 141 -10.29 -3.75 6.37
CA PRO A 141 -11.12 -2.54 6.39
C PRO A 141 -10.63 -1.46 5.43
N ILE A 142 -11.53 -1.00 4.56
CA ILE A 142 -11.24 0.00 3.52
C ILE A 142 -11.15 1.39 4.14
N VAL A 143 -10.05 2.10 3.86
CA VAL A 143 -9.80 3.48 4.32
C VAL A 143 -10.30 4.50 3.31
N ILE A 144 -9.91 4.35 2.05
CA ILE A 144 -10.29 5.25 0.96
C ILE A 144 -10.18 4.51 -0.38
N GLN A 145 -11.04 4.88 -1.30
CA GLN A 145 -10.98 4.39 -2.68
C GLN A 145 -10.90 5.56 -3.66
N ALA A 146 -10.29 5.30 -4.83
CA ALA A 146 -10.43 6.17 -5.98
C ALA A 146 -10.93 5.36 -7.16
N ALA A 147 -11.96 5.86 -7.84
CA ALA A 147 -12.61 5.24 -8.98
C ALA A 147 -12.39 6.07 -10.24
N LEU A 148 -12.21 5.39 -11.37
CA LEU A 148 -12.13 6.01 -12.70
C LEU A 148 -12.88 5.15 -13.73
N ARG A 149 -13.29 5.78 -14.83
CA ARG A 149 -13.95 5.09 -15.93
C ARG A 149 -12.95 4.22 -16.69
N VAL A 150 -13.36 2.99 -17.01
CA VAL A 150 -12.66 2.16 -17.99
C VAL A 150 -13.06 2.65 -19.38
N ARG A 151 -12.07 3.03 -20.18
CA ARG A 151 -12.28 3.53 -21.56
C ARG A 151 -12.32 2.37 -22.55
N PRO A 152 -13.08 2.47 -23.66
CA PRO A 152 -13.13 1.39 -24.66
C PRO A 152 -11.77 0.99 -25.24
N ALA A 153 -10.82 1.93 -25.30
CA ALA A 153 -9.48 1.71 -25.84
C ALA A 153 -8.43 1.35 -24.77
N ASP A 154 -8.84 1.16 -23.50
CA ASP A 154 -7.88 0.82 -22.45
C ASP A 154 -7.28 -0.58 -22.67
N THR A 155 -5.98 -0.64 -22.56
CA THR A 155 -5.21 -1.85 -22.31
C THR A 155 -4.94 -1.98 -20.82
N ALA A 156 -4.49 -3.15 -20.37
CA ALA A 156 -4.09 -3.32 -18.96
C ALA A 156 -3.02 -2.31 -18.55
N GLN A 157 -2.12 -1.94 -19.47
CA GLN A 157 -1.04 -0.99 -19.22
C GLN A 157 -1.57 0.46 -19.11
N THR A 158 -2.45 0.90 -20.01
CA THR A 158 -3.01 2.27 -19.97
C THR A 158 -3.91 2.45 -18.76
N LEU A 159 -4.72 1.45 -18.44
CA LEU A 159 -5.56 1.45 -17.25
C LEU A 159 -4.70 1.49 -15.97
N ALA A 160 -3.62 0.68 -15.91
CA ALA A 160 -2.69 0.68 -14.77
C ALA A 160 -2.04 2.05 -14.54
N ALA A 161 -1.62 2.73 -15.61
CA ALA A 161 -1.02 4.06 -15.52
C ALA A 161 -1.99 5.08 -14.91
N ARG A 162 -3.25 5.08 -15.34
CA ARG A 162 -4.29 5.98 -14.83
C ARG A 162 -4.68 5.65 -13.38
N VAL A 163 -4.74 4.37 -13.03
CA VAL A 163 -4.98 3.93 -11.64
C VAL A 163 -3.83 4.37 -10.74
N LEU A 164 -2.58 4.24 -11.20
CA LEU A 164 -1.39 4.65 -10.45
C LEU A 164 -1.41 6.15 -10.09
N GLU A 165 -1.89 7.01 -10.99
CA GLU A 165 -2.08 8.43 -10.68
C GLU A 165 -3.03 8.64 -9.48
N GLN A 166 -4.11 7.85 -9.41
CA GLN A 166 -5.03 7.90 -8.29
C GLN A 166 -4.41 7.33 -7.00
N GLU A 167 -3.63 6.26 -7.10
CA GLU A 167 -2.89 5.70 -5.96
C GLU A 167 -1.99 6.76 -5.31
N HIS A 168 -1.28 7.55 -6.12
CA HIS A 168 -0.40 8.63 -5.65
C HIS A 168 -1.15 9.76 -4.93
N VAL A 169 -2.47 9.87 -5.12
CA VAL A 169 -3.32 10.82 -4.39
C VAL A 169 -3.87 10.22 -3.10
N VAL A 170 -4.48 9.02 -3.20
CA VAL A 170 -5.21 8.45 -2.04
C VAL A 170 -4.29 7.86 -0.99
N TYR A 171 -3.13 7.32 -1.38
CA TYR A 171 -2.25 6.68 -0.41
C TYR A 171 -1.61 7.68 0.57
N PRO A 172 -1.03 8.81 0.12
CA PRO A 172 -0.58 9.86 1.03
C PRO A 172 -1.70 10.42 1.91
N ARG A 173 -2.91 10.58 1.38
CA ARG A 173 -4.07 11.05 2.13
C ARG A 173 -4.43 10.10 3.27
N ALA A 174 -4.53 8.80 2.99
CA ALA A 174 -4.80 7.77 4.00
C ALA A 174 -3.72 7.72 5.10
N ALA A 175 -2.45 7.77 4.69
CA ALA A 175 -1.33 7.77 5.63
C ALA A 175 -1.33 9.02 6.53
N ARG A 176 -1.69 10.18 6.00
CA ARG A 176 -1.85 11.41 6.80
C ARG A 176 -2.99 11.29 7.79
N TRP A 177 -4.18 10.85 7.36
CA TRP A 177 -5.31 10.62 8.28
C TRP A 177 -4.96 9.66 9.42
N PHE A 178 -4.17 8.62 9.11
CA PHE A 178 -3.66 7.71 10.14
C PHE A 178 -2.77 8.43 11.15
N LEU A 179 -1.76 9.18 10.68
CA LEU A 179 -0.83 9.90 11.54
C LEU A 179 -1.51 10.96 12.41
N ASP A 180 -2.52 11.61 11.88
CA ASP A 180 -3.33 12.61 12.57
C ASP A 180 -4.35 12.00 13.56
N GLY A 181 -4.43 10.66 13.66
CA GLY A 181 -5.37 9.97 14.55
C GLY A 181 -6.83 10.13 14.16
N ARG A 182 -7.08 10.33 12.86
CA ARG A 182 -8.41 10.58 12.30
C ARG A 182 -9.15 9.30 11.89
N LEU A 183 -8.45 8.18 11.72
CA LEU A 183 -9.08 6.91 11.34
C LEU A 183 -9.69 6.22 12.56
N VAL A 184 -10.94 5.82 12.46
CA VAL A 184 -11.66 5.05 13.46
C VAL A 184 -12.16 3.77 12.82
N VAL A 185 -11.79 2.63 13.39
CA VAL A 185 -12.22 1.30 12.90
C VAL A 185 -13.25 0.74 13.88
N GLN A 186 -14.47 0.50 13.41
CA GLN A 186 -15.54 -0.10 14.19
C GLN A 186 -16.27 -1.16 13.35
N ASN A 187 -16.41 -2.36 13.87
CA ASN A 187 -17.09 -3.49 13.18
C ASN A 187 -16.59 -3.74 11.75
N GLY A 188 -15.28 -3.60 11.52
CA GLY A 188 -14.70 -3.78 10.18
C GLY A 188 -14.89 -2.60 9.22
N VAL A 189 -15.51 -1.50 9.65
CA VAL A 189 -15.71 -0.29 8.85
C VAL A 189 -14.79 0.81 9.35
N VAL A 190 -14.13 1.51 8.42
CA VAL A 190 -13.31 2.69 8.71
C VAL A 190 -14.11 3.96 8.47
N THR A 191 -14.10 4.84 9.44
CA THR A 191 -14.59 6.22 9.29
C THR A 191 -13.46 7.21 9.53
N VAL A 192 -13.53 8.37 8.86
CA VAL A 192 -12.57 9.46 9.01
C VAL A 192 -13.20 10.57 9.84
N LYS A 193 -12.58 10.97 10.94
CA LYS A 193 -13.02 12.14 11.71
C LYS A 193 -12.91 13.40 10.84
N GLY A 194 -14.00 14.17 10.77
CA GLY A 194 -14.16 15.32 9.89
C GLY A 194 -14.99 14.98 8.66
N ASN A 195 -15.01 15.90 7.68
CA ASN A 195 -15.87 15.79 6.49
C ASN A 195 -15.13 15.36 5.23
N ASP A 196 -13.97 14.74 5.34
CA ASP A 196 -13.21 14.28 4.17
C ASP A 196 -13.90 13.09 3.49
N ALA A 197 -14.02 13.16 2.17
CA ALA A 197 -14.55 12.06 1.39
C ALA A 197 -13.57 10.86 1.34
N GLN A 198 -14.09 9.68 1.62
CA GLN A 198 -13.36 8.40 1.51
C GLN A 198 -13.51 7.75 0.11
N LEU A 199 -14.13 8.46 -0.82
CA LEU A 199 -14.21 8.08 -2.23
C LEU A 199 -13.86 9.29 -3.10
N LEU A 200 -12.92 9.10 -4.00
CA LEU A 200 -12.64 10.02 -5.10
C LEU A 200 -13.14 9.39 -6.40
N VAL A 201 -13.83 10.17 -7.21
CA VAL A 201 -14.24 9.74 -8.55
C VAL A 201 -13.60 10.69 -9.55
N SER A 202 -12.74 10.15 -10.42
CA SER A 202 -12.14 10.94 -11.50
C SER A 202 -13.23 11.33 -12.50
N ALA A 203 -13.28 12.61 -12.84
CA ALA A 203 -14.26 13.19 -13.77
C ALA A 203 -13.97 12.82 -15.24
N GLU A 204 -12.84 12.15 -15.54
CA GLU A 204 -12.41 11.79 -16.90
C GLU A 204 -12.99 10.45 -17.39
#